data_b55425fb5553e96f158fbf83945bf933
#
_entry.id   b55425fb5553e96f158fbf83945bf933
#
_cell.length_a   1.000
_cell.length_b   1.000
_cell.length_c   1.000
_cell.angle_alpha   90.00
_cell.angle_beta   90.00
_cell.angle_gamma   90.00
#
_symmetry.space_group_name_H-M   'P 1'
#
loop_
_entity.id
_entity.type
_entity.pdbx_description
1 polymer ?
#
loop_
_entity_poly.entity_id
_entity_poly.type
_entity_poly.pdbx_seq_one_letter_code
_entity_poly.pdbx_strand_id
1 'polypeptide(L)'
;MIRISQLKLPVTHKKSDLEKKIYTTLKISSSDLLTWHIEKKSLDARKKPNLFYVYTIAANVQNEKRIIKKNRNKNITIKEENDSYHCTPTGTHVLTYRPVVIGTGPAGLFCGYALARMGYRPILLERGASMEERQKDVQDFWKTGKLNPESNVQFGEGGAGTFSDGKLNTLVHDTHNRGKEVLRLFVKYGAPESILYDAKPHIGTDILAKVVKNIREAIISMGGEVRFHTKVTGIRTKRNIDFSDEPALAMLHLEDTRTNIGEDLLTDVAVLAIGHSARDTFGLLNLSDIKMEPKPFAVGVRVEHPQDMIDESQYGKNAPESLPAAAYKLTAKTKEGRGVYTFCMCPGGYVVNASSEENRLAVNGMSYSGRNGKNANSAVIVTVSPEDFPEKGILGGLAFQRQLEDAAFAEGQGKIPVQLFGDFKKNVPSSSAGAIAPQMKGAYSWGNVRSIFPEFIARCLEEGITKFGKKIPGYDRDDAVLSGVESRTSSPVRILRDETLQSSVKGLYPCGEGAGYAGGITSAAMDGLKVAEAVSQKYMAFDNPKNV
;
A
#
# COMPACT_ATOMS: atom_id res chain seq x y z
N MET A 1 6.57 30.25 13.69
CA MET A 1 7.68 29.78 12.81
C MET A 1 7.50 30.33 11.40
N ILE A 2 8.59 30.58 10.69
CA ILE A 2 8.57 30.98 9.28
C ILE A 2 8.70 29.77 8.38
N ARG A 3 7.82 29.65 7.41
CA ARG A 3 7.89 28.65 6.35
C ARG A 3 8.56 29.23 5.11
N ILE A 4 9.58 28.56 4.59
CA ILE A 4 10.30 28.94 3.38
C ILE A 4 10.14 27.83 2.37
N SER A 5 9.48 28.10 1.25
CA SER A 5 9.28 27.13 0.18
C SER A 5 10.20 27.42 -1.02
N GLN A 6 10.34 26.43 -1.92
CA GLN A 6 11.11 26.53 -3.15
C GLN A 6 12.61 26.85 -2.97
N LEU A 7 13.22 26.42 -1.87
CA LEU A 7 14.67 26.50 -1.71
C LEU A 7 15.35 25.46 -2.60
N LYS A 8 15.99 25.90 -3.68
CA LYS A 8 16.71 25.03 -4.62
C LYS A 8 18.20 25.00 -4.32
N LEU A 9 18.76 23.78 -4.27
CA LEU A 9 20.19 23.52 -4.15
C LEU A 9 20.59 22.39 -5.09
N PRO A 10 21.82 22.40 -5.66
CA PRO A 10 22.33 21.29 -6.46
C PRO A 10 22.27 19.97 -5.65
N VAL A 11 22.08 18.84 -6.33
CA VAL A 11 22.00 17.54 -5.63
C VAL A 11 23.27 17.18 -4.84
N THR A 12 24.39 17.80 -5.16
CA THR A 12 25.70 17.61 -4.50
C THR A 12 25.93 18.53 -3.29
N HIS A 13 24.94 19.37 -2.91
CA HIS A 13 25.10 20.31 -1.80
C HIS A 13 25.29 19.62 -0.44
N LYS A 14 25.93 20.31 0.49
CA LYS A 14 26.10 19.89 1.88
C LYS A 14 25.00 20.50 2.78
N LYS A 15 24.84 19.97 3.99
CA LYS A 15 23.89 20.52 5.00
C LYS A 15 24.16 21.99 5.28
N SER A 16 25.45 22.38 5.38
CA SER A 16 25.87 23.78 5.57
C SER A 16 25.40 24.72 4.44
N ASP A 17 25.31 24.23 3.22
CA ASP A 17 24.80 25.03 2.08
C ASP A 17 23.30 25.30 2.23
N LEU A 18 22.55 24.33 2.76
CA LEU A 18 21.13 24.52 3.04
C LEU A 18 20.91 25.54 4.16
N GLU A 19 21.67 25.47 5.26
CA GLU A 19 21.65 26.47 6.32
C GLU A 19 21.99 27.86 5.79
N LYS A 20 23.08 27.98 5.04
CA LYS A 20 23.47 29.24 4.35
C LYS A 20 22.35 29.77 3.47
N LYS A 21 21.65 28.90 2.75
CA LYS A 21 20.52 29.26 1.90
C LYS A 21 19.34 29.81 2.72
N ILE A 22 19.07 29.22 3.90
CA ILE A 22 17.99 29.66 4.79
C ILE A 22 18.22 31.10 5.26
N TYR A 23 19.34 31.37 5.95
CA TYR A 23 19.56 32.73 6.48
C TYR A 23 19.80 33.77 5.39
N THR A 24 20.40 33.42 4.25
CA THR A 24 20.50 34.31 3.11
C THR A 24 19.12 34.66 2.51
N THR A 25 18.22 33.66 2.42
CA THR A 25 16.86 33.89 1.90
C THR A 25 16.03 34.74 2.84
N LEU A 26 16.18 34.57 4.14
CA LEU A 26 15.51 35.36 5.18
C LEU A 26 16.16 36.72 5.39
N LYS A 27 17.38 36.96 4.88
CA LYS A 27 18.21 38.16 5.09
C LYS A 27 18.46 38.40 6.59
N ILE A 28 18.90 37.38 7.29
CA ILE A 28 19.22 37.38 8.71
C ILE A 28 20.67 36.92 8.92
N SER A 29 21.20 37.16 10.11
CA SER A 29 22.48 36.59 10.54
C SER A 29 22.32 35.10 10.90
N SER A 30 23.43 34.38 10.93
CA SER A 30 23.39 32.95 11.38
C SER A 30 22.94 32.83 12.84
N SER A 31 23.23 33.81 13.70
CA SER A 31 22.82 33.87 15.10
C SER A 31 21.32 34.10 15.31
N ASP A 32 20.63 34.67 14.32
CA ASP A 32 19.18 34.88 14.36
C ASP A 32 18.37 33.60 14.05
N LEU A 33 19.00 32.59 13.45
CA LEU A 33 18.38 31.29 13.15
C LEU A 33 18.49 30.37 14.38
N LEU A 34 17.39 30.19 15.10
CA LEU A 34 17.36 29.40 16.35
C LEU A 34 17.29 27.91 16.08
N THR A 35 16.28 27.50 15.31
CA THR A 35 16.07 26.08 14.91
C THR A 35 15.45 26.03 13.53
N TRP A 36 15.64 24.91 12.85
CA TRP A 36 14.95 24.65 11.58
C TRP A 36 14.77 23.16 11.34
N HIS A 37 13.77 22.81 10.55
CA HIS A 37 13.55 21.43 10.08
C HIS A 37 13.01 21.41 8.67
N ILE A 38 13.22 20.29 7.98
CA ILE A 38 12.72 20.05 6.64
C ILE A 38 11.25 19.64 6.75
N GLU A 39 10.35 20.32 6.04
CA GLU A 39 8.95 19.91 5.88
C GLU A 39 8.71 19.14 4.58
N LYS A 40 9.51 19.45 3.54
CA LYS A 40 9.43 18.75 2.26
C LYS A 40 10.78 18.80 1.55
N LYS A 41 11.16 17.66 0.96
CA LYS A 41 12.32 17.51 0.07
C LYS A 41 11.85 16.80 -1.19
N SER A 42 12.13 17.38 -2.36
CA SER A 42 11.81 16.79 -3.65
C SER A 42 12.97 16.95 -4.62
N LEU A 43 13.13 15.98 -5.52
CA LEU A 43 14.13 16.04 -6.59
C LEU A 43 13.51 16.69 -7.83
N ASP A 44 14.14 17.75 -8.35
CA ASP A 44 13.79 18.40 -9.61
C ASP A 44 14.80 17.98 -10.70
N ALA A 45 14.41 17.00 -11.52
CA ALA A 45 15.20 16.44 -12.62
C ALA A 45 14.67 16.86 -14.01
N ARG A 46 13.88 17.94 -14.11
CA ARG A 46 13.26 18.37 -15.37
C ARG A 46 14.25 18.97 -16.37
N LYS A 47 15.37 19.52 -15.90
CA LYS A 47 16.40 20.17 -16.74
C LYS A 47 17.75 19.45 -16.60
N LYS A 48 17.85 18.27 -17.19
CA LYS A 48 19.11 17.49 -17.22
C LYS A 48 20.20 18.25 -17.98
N PRO A 49 21.47 18.20 -17.57
CA PRO A 49 22.02 17.48 -16.40
C PRO A 49 21.90 18.24 -15.07
N ASN A 50 21.29 19.42 -15.03
CA ASN A 50 21.20 20.26 -13.85
C ASN A 50 20.10 19.77 -12.91
N LEU A 51 20.48 18.95 -11.95
CA LEU A 51 19.58 18.34 -10.96
C LEU A 51 19.61 19.12 -9.66
N PHE A 52 18.43 19.32 -9.05
CA PHE A 52 18.30 20.09 -7.81
C PHE A 52 17.42 19.37 -6.81
N TYR A 53 17.78 19.46 -5.53
CA TYR A 53 16.81 19.27 -4.47
C TYR A 53 16.05 20.57 -4.21
N VAL A 54 14.76 20.45 -4.03
CA VAL A 54 13.85 21.56 -3.72
C VAL A 54 13.27 21.31 -2.33
N TYR A 55 13.54 22.23 -1.41
CA TYR A 55 13.13 22.14 -0.03
C TYR A 55 11.99 23.08 0.31
N THR A 56 11.15 22.65 1.25
CA THR A 56 10.33 23.50 2.10
C THR A 56 10.84 23.33 3.53
N ILE A 57 11.14 24.44 4.18
CA ILE A 57 11.75 24.48 5.51
C ILE A 57 10.83 25.25 6.45
N ALA A 58 10.68 24.78 7.68
CA ALA A 58 10.16 25.58 8.78
C ALA A 58 11.34 26.04 9.65
N ALA A 59 11.44 27.33 9.90
CA ALA A 59 12.51 27.95 10.67
C ALA A 59 11.94 28.75 11.84
N ASN A 60 12.54 28.58 13.01
CA ASN A 60 12.33 29.43 14.17
C ASN A 60 13.46 30.47 14.20
N VAL A 61 13.10 31.73 14.23
CA VAL A 61 14.05 32.84 14.10
C VAL A 61 13.75 33.93 15.11
N GLN A 62 14.78 34.74 15.46
CA GLN A 62 14.56 35.94 16.26
C GLN A 62 13.78 36.99 15.45
N ASN A 63 12.87 37.71 16.12
CA ASN A 63 12.10 38.81 15.51
C ASN A 63 11.28 38.42 14.25
N GLU A 64 10.61 37.29 14.28
CA GLU A 64 9.83 36.70 13.19
C GLU A 64 8.92 37.70 12.45
N LYS A 65 8.13 38.49 13.21
CA LYS A 65 7.22 39.53 12.64
C LYS A 65 7.96 40.58 11.79
N ARG A 66 9.16 40.99 12.23
CA ARG A 66 9.98 41.96 11.52
C ARG A 66 10.52 41.39 10.20
N ILE A 67 10.96 40.13 10.22
CA ILE A 67 11.50 39.43 9.04
C ILE A 67 10.43 39.29 7.97
N ILE A 68 9.23 38.83 8.35
CA ILE A 68 8.10 38.69 7.41
C ILE A 68 7.70 40.05 6.81
N LYS A 69 7.57 41.06 7.64
CA LYS A 69 7.19 42.40 7.17
C LYS A 69 8.23 43.02 6.18
N LYS A 70 9.51 42.69 6.36
CA LYS A 70 10.60 43.18 5.47
C LYS A 70 10.76 42.33 4.21
N ASN A 71 10.25 41.08 4.20
CA ASN A 71 10.50 40.16 3.13
C ASN A 71 9.29 40.05 2.19
N ARG A 72 9.43 40.59 0.97
CA ARG A 72 8.38 40.56 -0.07
C ARG A 72 8.34 39.24 -0.85
N ASN A 73 9.14 38.22 -0.46
CA ASN A 73 9.20 36.94 -1.16
C ASN A 73 7.96 36.12 -0.84
N LYS A 74 7.15 35.85 -1.86
CA LYS A 74 5.90 35.01 -1.74
C LYS A 74 6.14 33.59 -1.26
N ASN A 75 7.37 33.11 -1.29
CA ASN A 75 7.75 31.77 -0.80
C ASN A 75 8.03 31.76 0.72
N ILE A 76 7.92 32.91 1.38
CA ILE A 76 8.10 33.05 2.83
C ILE A 76 6.75 33.39 3.46
N THR A 77 6.27 32.52 4.32
CA THR A 77 4.96 32.62 4.97
C THR A 77 5.06 32.29 6.45
N ILE A 78 4.07 32.67 7.23
CA ILE A 78 3.92 32.17 8.60
C ILE A 78 3.44 30.71 8.52
N LYS A 79 4.03 29.83 9.29
CA LYS A 79 3.52 28.47 9.48
C LYS A 79 2.38 28.51 10.50
N GLU A 80 1.20 28.10 10.09
CA GLU A 80 0.09 27.85 11.00
C GLU A 80 0.36 26.54 11.77
N GLU A 81 0.09 26.53 13.07
CA GLU A 81 0.44 25.41 13.98
C GLU A 81 -0.54 24.22 13.91
N ASN A 82 -1.38 24.13 12.92
CA ASN A 82 -2.46 23.14 12.84
C ASN A 82 -1.99 21.77 12.29
N ASP A 83 -0.90 21.20 12.84
CA ASP A 83 -0.25 20.00 12.30
C ASP A 83 -0.46 18.73 13.14
N SER A 84 -1.27 18.76 14.19
CA SER A 84 -1.48 17.60 15.07
C SER A 84 -2.77 16.85 14.74
N TYR A 85 -2.68 15.53 14.78
CA TYR A 85 -3.82 14.63 14.75
C TYR A 85 -4.34 14.45 16.17
N HIS A 86 -5.63 14.68 16.37
CA HIS A 86 -6.30 14.49 17.65
C HIS A 86 -7.55 13.63 17.46
N CYS A 87 -7.69 12.62 18.29
CA CYS A 87 -8.91 11.85 18.41
C CYS A 87 -9.17 11.60 19.89
N THR A 88 -10.31 12.11 20.37
CA THR A 88 -10.77 11.93 21.75
C THR A 88 -12.08 11.17 21.72
N PRO A 89 -12.25 10.07 22.48
CA PRO A 89 -13.51 9.37 22.59
C PRO A 89 -14.62 10.29 23.12
N THR A 90 -15.77 10.27 22.45
CA THR A 90 -16.96 11.05 22.82
C THR A 90 -18.22 10.20 22.87
N GLY A 91 -18.11 8.92 22.51
CA GLY A 91 -19.23 7.99 22.46
C GLY A 91 -19.82 7.70 23.84
N THR A 92 -21.13 7.42 23.85
CA THR A 92 -21.90 7.19 25.07
C THR A 92 -22.52 5.79 25.15
N HIS A 93 -22.49 5.02 24.04
CA HIS A 93 -23.01 3.65 24.06
C HIS A 93 -22.02 2.71 24.74
N VAL A 94 -22.52 1.92 25.68
CA VAL A 94 -21.70 0.93 26.40
C VAL A 94 -21.41 -0.24 25.48
N LEU A 95 -20.15 -0.69 25.43
CA LEU A 95 -19.73 -1.96 24.83
C LEU A 95 -19.83 -3.07 25.88
N THR A 96 -20.52 -4.16 25.54
CA THR A 96 -20.54 -5.36 26.37
C THR A 96 -19.25 -6.17 26.18
N TYR A 97 -18.77 -6.20 24.92
CA TYR A 97 -17.61 -6.99 24.51
C TYR A 97 -16.54 -6.11 23.87
N ARG A 98 -15.31 -6.57 23.90
CA ARG A 98 -14.17 -5.91 23.27
C ARG A 98 -14.38 -5.80 21.74
N PRO A 99 -14.04 -4.66 21.11
CA PRO A 99 -14.10 -4.55 19.66
C PRO A 99 -13.08 -5.46 19.00
N VAL A 100 -13.47 -6.07 17.89
CA VAL A 100 -12.63 -7.00 17.12
C VAL A 100 -12.17 -6.32 15.83
N VAL A 101 -10.90 -6.51 15.45
CA VAL A 101 -10.34 -6.05 14.17
C VAL A 101 -9.91 -7.28 13.37
N ILE A 102 -10.52 -7.51 12.22
CA ILE A 102 -10.28 -8.69 11.37
C ILE A 102 -9.23 -8.33 10.31
N GLY A 103 -8.03 -8.86 10.45
CA GLY A 103 -6.86 -8.61 9.64
C GLY A 103 -5.88 -7.62 10.27
N THR A 104 -4.57 -7.90 10.15
CA THR A 104 -3.47 -7.09 10.66
C THR A 104 -2.64 -6.44 9.56
N GLY A 105 -3.25 -6.18 8.40
CA GLY A 105 -2.70 -5.29 7.38
C GLY A 105 -2.69 -3.82 7.87
N PRO A 106 -2.24 -2.85 7.04
CA PRO A 106 -2.12 -1.46 7.46
C PRO A 106 -3.42 -0.87 8.05
N ALA A 107 -4.58 -1.19 7.47
CA ALA A 107 -5.87 -0.73 7.99
C ALA A 107 -6.15 -1.27 9.39
N GLY A 108 -5.99 -2.58 9.60
CA GLY A 108 -6.27 -3.22 10.89
C GLY A 108 -5.27 -2.82 11.97
N LEU A 109 -3.98 -2.77 11.66
CA LEU A 109 -2.95 -2.36 12.62
C LEU A 109 -3.17 -0.92 13.12
N PHE A 110 -3.45 0.03 12.21
CA PHE A 110 -3.66 1.42 12.61
C PHE A 110 -5.02 1.64 13.30
N CYS A 111 -6.05 0.89 12.91
CA CYS A 111 -7.33 0.87 13.63
C CYS A 111 -7.15 0.31 15.05
N GLY A 112 -6.52 -0.86 15.17
CA GLY A 112 -6.23 -1.50 16.45
C GLY A 112 -5.36 -0.65 17.36
N TYR A 113 -4.32 -0.01 16.80
CA TYR A 113 -3.46 0.91 17.53
C TYR A 113 -4.26 2.11 18.08
N ALA A 114 -5.09 2.75 17.26
CA ALA A 114 -5.89 3.88 17.68
C ALA A 114 -6.92 3.49 18.76
N LEU A 115 -7.61 2.36 18.59
CA LEU A 115 -8.55 1.83 19.59
C LEU A 115 -7.83 1.48 20.91
N ALA A 116 -6.66 0.82 20.85
CA ALA A 116 -5.88 0.51 22.05
C ALA A 116 -5.45 1.78 22.79
N ARG A 117 -4.91 2.78 22.06
CA ARG A 117 -4.52 4.08 22.62
C ARG A 117 -5.68 4.82 23.29
N MET A 118 -6.90 4.61 22.79
CA MET A 118 -8.12 5.22 23.35
C MET A 118 -8.79 4.36 24.44
N GLY A 119 -8.19 3.24 24.87
CA GLY A 119 -8.67 2.42 25.98
C GLY A 119 -9.76 1.40 25.63
N TYR A 120 -9.92 1.03 24.35
CA TYR A 120 -10.93 0.05 23.92
C TYR A 120 -10.45 -1.41 24.02
N ARG A 121 -9.18 -1.68 24.31
CA ARG A 121 -8.60 -3.04 24.45
C ARG A 121 -8.97 -3.97 23.29
N PRO A 122 -8.72 -3.59 22.02
CA PRO A 122 -9.20 -4.36 20.86
C PRO A 122 -8.59 -5.75 20.79
N ILE A 123 -9.31 -6.70 20.14
CA ILE A 123 -8.79 -8.00 19.74
C ILE A 123 -8.54 -7.97 18.23
N LEU A 124 -7.29 -8.12 17.81
CA LEU A 124 -6.91 -8.21 16.41
C LEU A 124 -6.79 -9.68 16.03
N LEU A 125 -7.47 -10.08 14.95
CA LEU A 125 -7.45 -11.44 14.41
C LEU A 125 -6.70 -11.46 13.09
N GLU A 126 -5.69 -12.33 12.96
CA GLU A 126 -4.94 -12.53 11.74
C GLU A 126 -4.98 -14.01 11.35
N ARG A 127 -5.41 -14.30 10.12
CA ARG A 127 -5.49 -15.67 9.61
C ARG A 127 -4.12 -16.32 9.42
N GLY A 128 -3.13 -15.51 9.06
CA GLY A 128 -1.77 -15.95 8.85
C GLY A 128 -0.90 -15.87 10.10
N ALA A 129 0.40 -16.02 9.87
CA ALA A 129 1.42 -16.07 10.91
C ALA A 129 1.89 -14.67 11.37
N SER A 130 2.57 -14.63 12.52
CA SER A 130 3.36 -13.49 12.97
C SER A 130 4.44 -13.12 11.95
N MET A 131 4.97 -11.91 12.02
CA MET A 131 6.00 -11.45 11.08
C MET A 131 7.20 -12.39 11.02
N GLU A 132 7.60 -12.94 12.14
CA GLU A 132 8.75 -13.83 12.27
C GLU A 132 8.53 -15.19 11.56
N GLU A 133 7.35 -15.77 11.72
CA GLU A 133 6.99 -17.03 11.04
C GLU A 133 6.67 -16.79 9.57
N ARG A 134 5.91 -15.73 9.27
CA ARG A 134 5.52 -15.37 7.92
C ARG A 134 6.73 -15.15 7.00
N GLN A 135 7.82 -14.52 7.52
CA GLN A 135 9.05 -14.36 6.74
C GLN A 135 9.65 -15.71 6.32
N LYS A 136 9.58 -16.73 7.19
CA LYS A 136 10.01 -18.09 6.86
C LYS A 136 9.09 -18.73 5.83
N ASP A 137 7.77 -18.66 6.04
CA ASP A 137 6.77 -19.20 5.10
C ASP A 137 6.97 -18.65 3.68
N VAL A 138 7.17 -17.34 3.56
CA VAL A 138 7.39 -16.67 2.27
C VAL A 138 8.74 -17.07 1.64
N GLN A 139 9.81 -17.15 2.43
CA GLN A 139 11.14 -17.58 1.94
C GLN A 139 11.11 -19.04 1.48
N ASP A 140 10.47 -19.92 2.25
CA ASP A 140 10.32 -21.34 1.92
C ASP A 140 9.47 -21.50 0.65
N PHE A 141 8.38 -20.76 0.52
CA PHE A 141 7.59 -20.74 -0.69
C PHE A 141 8.41 -20.32 -1.91
N TRP A 142 9.14 -19.23 -1.85
CA TRP A 142 9.97 -18.78 -2.98
C TRP A 142 11.10 -19.75 -3.34
N LYS A 143 11.62 -20.50 -2.35
CA LYS A 143 12.68 -21.48 -2.56
C LYS A 143 12.17 -22.82 -3.08
N THR A 144 11.04 -23.29 -2.56
CA THR A 144 10.54 -24.66 -2.80
C THR A 144 9.34 -24.74 -3.71
N GLY A 145 8.61 -23.63 -3.90
CA GLY A 145 7.30 -23.59 -4.58
C GLY A 145 6.13 -24.08 -3.72
N LYS A 146 6.36 -24.51 -2.46
CA LYS A 146 5.30 -25.01 -1.58
C LYS A 146 4.60 -23.83 -0.90
N LEU A 147 3.38 -23.55 -1.35
CA LEU A 147 2.54 -22.47 -0.80
C LEU A 147 1.92 -22.86 0.54
N ASN A 148 1.94 -21.94 1.51
CA ASN A 148 1.04 -21.94 2.64
C ASN A 148 -0.16 -21.03 2.32
N PRO A 149 -1.38 -21.53 2.08
CA PRO A 149 -2.53 -20.71 1.69
C PRO A 149 -2.95 -19.68 2.75
N GLU A 150 -2.67 -19.93 4.01
CA GLU A 150 -3.04 -19.05 5.12
C GLU A 150 -1.94 -18.07 5.53
N SER A 151 -0.65 -18.33 5.18
CA SER A 151 0.48 -17.48 5.52
C SER A 151 1.43 -17.34 4.33
N ASN A 152 1.41 -16.18 3.66
CA ASN A 152 2.12 -15.96 2.39
C ASN A 152 2.35 -14.46 2.11
N VAL A 153 2.62 -14.06 0.86
CA VAL A 153 2.81 -12.64 0.48
C VAL A 153 1.53 -11.80 0.68
N GLN A 154 0.35 -12.39 0.67
CA GLN A 154 -0.93 -11.70 0.83
C GLN A 154 -1.44 -11.71 2.27
N PHE A 155 -1.29 -12.83 2.97
CA PHE A 155 -1.81 -13.08 4.31
C PHE A 155 -0.70 -13.18 5.35
N GLY A 156 -1.02 -12.75 6.56
CA GLY A 156 -0.12 -12.67 7.70
C GLY A 156 0.11 -11.24 8.17
N GLU A 157 0.78 -11.09 9.29
CA GLU A 157 1.02 -9.82 9.95
C GLU A 157 1.59 -8.75 9.00
N GLY A 158 1.01 -7.56 9.00
CA GLY A 158 1.38 -6.45 8.13
C GLY A 158 0.73 -6.48 6.74
N GLY A 159 0.03 -7.57 6.38
CA GLY A 159 -0.67 -7.72 5.10
C GLY A 159 0.25 -7.69 3.86
N ALA A 160 -0.33 -7.60 2.67
CA ALA A 160 0.42 -7.59 1.39
C ALA A 160 1.43 -6.43 1.26
N GLY A 161 1.21 -5.32 1.96
CA GLY A 161 2.10 -4.16 1.95
C GLY A 161 3.51 -4.46 2.44
N THR A 162 3.70 -5.44 3.32
CA THR A 162 5.00 -5.80 3.88
C THR A 162 5.97 -6.34 2.84
N PHE A 163 5.49 -7.07 1.83
CA PHE A 163 6.29 -7.62 0.73
C PHE A 163 6.11 -6.81 -0.55
N SER A 164 6.19 -5.47 -0.45
CA SER A 164 6.05 -4.54 -1.56
C SER A 164 7.24 -3.56 -1.61
N ASP A 165 7.20 -2.54 -2.49
CA ASP A 165 8.19 -1.45 -2.44
C ASP A 165 8.01 -0.56 -1.20
N GLY A 166 6.90 -0.70 -0.47
CA GLY A 166 6.65 0.11 0.72
C GLY A 166 6.49 1.60 0.45
N LYS A 167 5.90 1.96 -0.69
CA LYS A 167 5.56 3.36 -0.99
C LYS A 167 4.51 3.88 -0.03
N LEU A 168 4.77 5.08 0.49
CA LEU A 168 3.88 5.74 1.44
C LEU A 168 3.12 6.94 0.83
N ASN A 169 3.25 7.14 -0.48
CA ASN A 169 2.50 8.20 -1.15
C ASN A 169 1.02 7.86 -1.22
N THR A 170 0.18 8.85 -0.94
CA THR A 170 -1.27 8.78 -1.15
C THR A 170 -1.75 10.03 -1.88
N LEU A 171 -2.83 9.88 -2.66
CA LEU A 171 -3.55 10.99 -3.28
C LEU A 171 -4.83 11.34 -2.51
N VAL A 172 -5.09 10.68 -1.39
CA VAL A 172 -6.25 10.97 -0.54
C VAL A 172 -6.09 12.37 0.05
N HIS A 173 -7.12 13.20 -0.12
CA HIS A 173 -7.18 14.51 0.51
C HIS A 173 -7.38 14.34 2.02
N ASP A 174 -6.46 14.87 2.81
CA ASP A 174 -6.42 14.68 4.26
C ASP A 174 -6.62 16.00 5.01
N THR A 175 -7.84 16.27 5.42
CA THR A 175 -8.20 17.46 6.21
C THR A 175 -7.98 17.29 7.72
N HIS A 176 -7.69 16.07 8.19
CA HIS A 176 -7.58 15.72 9.61
C HIS A 176 -6.17 15.31 10.01
N ASN A 177 -5.17 15.49 9.15
CA ASN A 177 -3.76 15.10 9.40
C ASN A 177 -3.54 13.59 9.69
N ARG A 178 -4.44 12.70 9.27
CA ARG A 178 -4.30 11.25 9.45
C ARG A 178 -3.08 10.70 8.73
N GLY A 179 -2.82 11.18 7.51
CA GLY A 179 -1.64 10.79 6.75
C GLY A 179 -0.33 11.18 7.42
N LYS A 180 -0.28 12.37 8.02
CA LYS A 180 0.89 12.80 8.81
C LYS A 180 1.06 11.94 10.06
N GLU A 181 -0.04 11.61 10.74
CA GLU A 181 -0.01 10.73 11.91
C GLU A 181 0.49 9.32 11.56
N VAL A 182 0.03 8.76 10.44
CA VAL A 182 0.53 7.47 9.93
C VAL A 182 2.05 7.51 9.75
N LEU A 183 2.60 8.54 9.10
CA LEU A 183 4.04 8.68 8.92
C LEU A 183 4.78 8.88 10.26
N ARG A 184 4.23 9.66 11.19
CA ARG A 184 4.79 9.85 12.54
C ARG A 184 4.84 8.53 13.32
N LEU A 185 3.79 7.73 13.24
CA LEU A 185 3.74 6.42 13.89
C LEU A 185 4.75 5.47 13.27
N PHE A 186 4.91 5.45 11.95
CA PHE A 186 5.97 4.67 11.33
C PHE A 186 7.35 5.08 11.86
N VAL A 187 7.65 6.37 11.94
CA VAL A 187 8.94 6.85 12.48
C VAL A 187 9.08 6.50 13.97
N LYS A 188 8.03 6.69 14.76
CA LYS A 188 8.01 6.32 16.18
C LYS A 188 8.38 4.85 16.40
N TYR A 189 7.99 3.98 15.46
CA TYR A 189 8.21 2.54 15.55
C TYR A 189 9.37 2.03 14.68
N GLY A 190 10.25 2.92 14.22
CA GLY A 190 11.57 2.56 13.68
C GLY A 190 11.76 2.81 12.19
N ALA A 191 10.85 3.49 11.51
CA ALA A 191 11.09 3.96 10.16
C ALA A 191 12.03 5.19 10.16
N PRO A 192 12.77 5.44 9.07
CA PRO A 192 13.65 6.60 8.96
C PRO A 192 12.86 7.91 8.96
N GLU A 193 13.36 8.94 9.64
CA GLU A 193 12.72 10.27 9.72
C GLU A 193 12.49 10.92 8.36
N SER A 194 13.29 10.55 7.35
CA SER A 194 13.17 11.11 6.00
C SER A 194 11.78 10.92 5.38
N ILE A 195 11.03 9.89 5.79
CA ILE A 195 9.67 9.67 5.28
C ILE A 195 8.70 10.79 5.66
N LEU A 196 8.99 11.57 6.70
CA LEU A 196 8.17 12.71 7.11
C LEU A 196 8.24 13.88 6.11
N TYR A 197 9.32 13.98 5.35
CA TYR A 197 9.56 15.13 4.49
C TYR A 197 9.91 14.77 3.03
N ASP A 198 10.30 13.55 2.71
CA ASP A 198 10.54 13.15 1.35
C ASP A 198 9.24 13.18 0.52
N ALA A 199 9.28 13.78 -0.67
CA ALA A 199 8.12 13.88 -1.55
C ALA A 199 7.67 12.53 -2.11
N LYS A 200 8.55 11.53 -2.08
CA LYS A 200 8.26 10.13 -2.45
C LYS A 200 8.77 9.21 -1.34
N PRO A 201 8.13 9.25 -0.14
CA PRO A 201 8.56 8.45 0.98
C PRO A 201 8.35 6.96 0.71
N HIS A 202 9.32 6.14 1.15
CA HIS A 202 9.21 4.70 1.07
C HIS A 202 9.91 4.03 2.26
N ILE A 203 9.43 2.85 2.62
CA ILE A 203 10.03 1.98 3.62
C ILE A 203 10.21 0.62 2.97
N GLY A 204 11.44 0.16 2.76
CA GLY A 204 11.67 -1.17 2.20
C GLY A 204 11.11 -2.29 3.09
N THR A 205 10.90 -3.45 2.50
CA THR A 205 10.37 -4.65 3.17
C THR A 205 11.11 -4.98 4.47
N ASP A 206 12.43 -4.83 4.48
CA ASP A 206 13.32 -5.10 5.60
C ASP A 206 13.06 -4.20 6.82
N ILE A 207 12.77 -2.92 6.60
CA ILE A 207 12.46 -1.97 7.69
C ILE A 207 11.00 -2.10 8.10
N LEU A 208 10.08 -2.23 7.13
CA LEU A 208 8.65 -2.30 7.40
C LEU A 208 8.28 -3.48 8.30
N ALA A 209 8.94 -4.63 8.15
CA ALA A 209 8.75 -5.80 9.00
C ALA A 209 8.99 -5.48 10.49
N LYS A 210 10.07 -4.75 10.80
CA LYS A 210 10.39 -4.32 12.18
C LYS A 210 9.36 -3.33 12.71
N VAL A 211 8.95 -2.37 11.88
CA VAL A 211 7.96 -1.35 12.27
C VAL A 211 6.60 -1.99 12.58
N VAL A 212 6.15 -2.94 11.77
CA VAL A 212 4.90 -3.69 11.98
C VAL A 212 4.93 -4.44 13.30
N LYS A 213 6.01 -5.17 13.59
CA LYS A 213 6.20 -5.85 14.88
C LYS A 213 6.13 -4.87 16.07
N ASN A 214 6.84 -3.75 16.00
CA ASN A 214 6.85 -2.76 17.07
C ASN A 214 5.46 -2.12 17.30
N ILE A 215 4.66 -1.92 16.25
CA ILE A 215 3.27 -1.47 16.38
C ILE A 215 2.41 -2.54 17.07
N ARG A 216 2.55 -3.83 16.75
CA ARG A 216 1.88 -4.92 17.45
C ARG A 216 2.21 -4.92 18.95
N GLU A 217 3.49 -4.85 19.29
CA GLU A 217 3.93 -4.82 20.68
C GLU A 217 3.35 -3.62 21.45
N ALA A 218 3.25 -2.46 20.78
CA ALA A 218 2.60 -1.29 21.34
C ALA A 218 1.08 -1.51 21.56
N ILE A 219 0.37 -2.15 20.62
CA ILE A 219 -1.05 -2.50 20.81
C ILE A 219 -1.23 -3.39 22.04
N ILE A 220 -0.38 -4.42 22.19
CA ILE A 220 -0.43 -5.35 23.33
C ILE A 220 -0.12 -4.61 24.64
N SER A 221 0.89 -3.75 24.67
CA SER A 221 1.25 -2.97 25.86
C SER A 221 0.15 -2.01 26.33
N MET A 222 -0.73 -1.59 25.41
CA MET A 222 -1.91 -0.76 25.70
C MET A 222 -3.18 -1.58 26.00
N GLY A 223 -3.06 -2.89 26.29
CA GLY A 223 -4.18 -3.76 26.66
C GLY A 223 -4.92 -4.38 25.49
N GLY A 224 -4.44 -4.20 24.26
CA GLY A 224 -4.94 -4.95 23.10
C GLY A 224 -4.46 -6.40 23.10
N GLU A 225 -5.05 -7.21 22.22
CA GLU A 225 -4.70 -8.62 22.02
C GLU A 225 -4.52 -8.86 20.52
N VAL A 226 -3.54 -9.68 20.14
CA VAL A 226 -3.35 -10.09 18.74
C VAL A 226 -3.29 -11.60 18.66
N ARG A 227 -4.21 -12.19 17.89
CA ARG A 227 -4.32 -13.62 17.65
C ARG A 227 -3.93 -13.94 16.22
N PHE A 228 -2.84 -14.66 16.05
CA PHE A 228 -2.42 -15.21 14.76
C PHE A 228 -3.07 -16.56 14.50
N HIS A 229 -2.97 -17.03 13.26
CA HIS A 229 -3.58 -18.30 12.82
C HIS A 229 -5.08 -18.37 13.13
N THR A 230 -5.74 -17.22 13.18
CA THR A 230 -7.15 -17.11 13.57
C THR A 230 -7.96 -16.49 12.43
N LYS A 231 -8.74 -17.31 11.77
CA LYS A 231 -9.56 -16.97 10.61
C LYS A 231 -11.02 -16.80 11.01
N VAL A 232 -11.67 -15.77 10.51
CA VAL A 232 -13.12 -15.61 10.66
C VAL A 232 -13.82 -16.41 9.57
N THR A 233 -14.63 -17.39 9.97
CA THR A 233 -15.36 -18.30 9.09
C THR A 233 -16.88 -18.12 9.15
N GLY A 234 -17.39 -17.27 10.06
CA GLY A 234 -18.81 -16.98 10.17
C GLY A 234 -19.10 -15.65 10.87
N ILE A 235 -20.24 -15.07 10.55
CA ILE A 235 -20.77 -13.85 11.18
C ILE A 235 -22.20 -14.15 11.59
N ARG A 236 -22.53 -13.99 12.88
CA ARG A 236 -23.91 -14.07 13.38
C ARG A 236 -24.42 -12.68 13.76
N THR A 237 -25.64 -12.43 13.36
CA THR A 237 -26.38 -11.20 13.68
C THR A 237 -27.53 -11.52 14.64
N LYS A 238 -27.91 -10.48 15.42
CA LYS A 238 -29.14 -10.45 16.21
C LYS A 238 -30.06 -9.35 15.65
N ARG A 239 -31.38 -9.54 15.75
CA ARG A 239 -32.32 -8.45 15.49
C ARG A 239 -32.26 -7.48 16.67
N ASN A 240 -32.12 -6.19 16.36
CA ASN A 240 -32.17 -5.16 17.37
C ASN A 240 -33.64 -4.81 17.65
N ILE A 241 -34.21 -5.38 18.70
CA ILE A 241 -35.64 -5.24 19.02
C ILE A 241 -35.98 -3.81 19.47
N ASP A 242 -34.97 -3.00 19.88
CA ASP A 242 -35.25 -1.74 20.57
C ASP A 242 -35.30 -0.50 19.65
N PHE A 243 -34.70 -0.48 18.44
CA PHE A 243 -34.62 0.77 17.65
C PHE A 243 -34.68 0.65 16.13
N SER A 244 -34.56 -0.50 15.52
CA SER A 244 -34.72 -0.71 14.07
C SER A 244 -34.76 -2.20 13.73
N ASP A 245 -35.45 -2.56 12.63
CA ASP A 245 -35.41 -3.92 12.05
C ASP A 245 -34.04 -4.28 11.43
N GLU A 246 -33.02 -3.43 11.63
CA GLU A 246 -31.68 -3.64 11.05
C GLU A 246 -30.89 -4.68 11.85
N PRO A 247 -30.25 -5.63 11.16
CA PRO A 247 -29.43 -6.64 11.80
C PRO A 247 -28.21 -6.01 12.49
N ALA A 248 -27.90 -6.43 13.70
CA ALA A 248 -26.71 -6.03 14.45
C ALA A 248 -25.77 -7.22 14.69
N LEU A 249 -24.47 -6.96 14.68
CA LEU A 249 -23.46 -7.96 14.98
C LEU A 249 -23.67 -8.53 16.40
N ALA A 250 -23.51 -9.84 16.54
CA ALA A 250 -23.59 -10.51 17.83
C ALA A 250 -22.37 -11.40 18.12
N MET A 251 -21.83 -12.04 17.09
CA MET A 251 -20.79 -13.04 17.27
C MET A 251 -20.04 -13.31 15.97
N LEU A 252 -18.79 -13.68 16.10
CA LEU A 252 -17.94 -14.20 15.02
C LEU A 252 -17.63 -15.67 15.28
N HIS A 253 -17.69 -16.49 14.23
CA HIS A 253 -17.14 -17.84 14.25
C HIS A 253 -15.68 -17.74 13.79
N LEU A 254 -14.78 -18.28 14.58
CA LEU A 254 -13.35 -18.30 14.35
C LEU A 254 -12.88 -19.74 14.13
N GLU A 255 -11.78 -19.88 13.41
CA GLU A 255 -11.10 -21.15 13.18
C GLU A 255 -9.59 -20.97 13.33
N ASP A 256 -8.93 -21.79 14.11
CA ASP A 256 -7.47 -21.88 14.11
C ASP A 256 -7.01 -22.57 12.83
N THR A 257 -6.25 -21.87 11.99
CA THR A 257 -5.85 -22.32 10.63
C THR A 257 -4.82 -23.47 10.64
N ARG A 258 -4.28 -23.85 11.79
CA ARG A 258 -3.34 -24.98 11.95
C ARG A 258 -4.02 -26.25 12.42
N THR A 259 -5.05 -26.10 13.24
CA THR A 259 -5.74 -27.23 13.90
C THR A 259 -7.14 -27.45 13.36
N ASN A 260 -7.72 -26.49 12.63
CA ASN A 260 -9.10 -26.42 12.19
C ASN A 260 -10.12 -26.50 13.36
N ILE A 261 -9.69 -26.11 14.56
CA ILE A 261 -10.58 -26.02 15.71
C ILE A 261 -11.33 -24.70 15.68
N GLY A 262 -12.64 -24.77 15.76
CA GLY A 262 -13.53 -23.60 15.78
C GLY A 262 -13.79 -23.10 17.19
N GLU A 263 -13.98 -21.78 17.33
CA GLU A 263 -14.48 -21.11 18.53
C GLU A 263 -15.47 -20.00 18.19
N ASP A 264 -16.32 -19.64 19.13
CA ASP A 264 -17.25 -18.52 19.01
C ASP A 264 -16.77 -17.33 19.83
N LEU A 265 -16.68 -16.14 19.21
CA LEU A 265 -16.28 -14.90 19.85
C LEU A 265 -17.45 -13.90 19.85
N LEU A 266 -17.98 -13.60 21.02
CA LEU A 266 -19.00 -12.55 21.17
C LEU A 266 -18.38 -11.17 21.00
N THR A 267 -19.03 -10.31 20.19
CA THR A 267 -18.60 -8.93 19.99
C THR A 267 -19.74 -8.06 19.50
N ASP A 268 -19.77 -6.80 19.95
CA ASP A 268 -20.71 -5.78 19.48
C ASP A 268 -20.15 -4.98 18.29
N VAL A 269 -18.82 -5.03 18.09
CA VAL A 269 -18.11 -4.25 17.06
C VAL A 269 -17.03 -5.09 16.39
N ALA A 270 -17.10 -5.19 15.06
CA ALA A 270 -16.04 -5.78 14.26
C ALA A 270 -15.64 -4.86 13.09
N VAL A 271 -14.34 -4.74 12.85
CA VAL A 271 -13.76 -3.98 11.74
C VAL A 271 -13.24 -4.96 10.70
N LEU A 272 -13.79 -4.90 9.48
CA LEU A 272 -13.40 -5.74 8.35
C LEU A 272 -12.19 -5.16 7.62
N ALA A 273 -10.98 -5.41 8.12
CA ALA A 273 -9.72 -4.97 7.51
C ALA A 273 -9.01 -6.09 6.73
N ILE A 274 -9.79 -6.90 6.00
CA ILE A 274 -9.45 -8.21 5.44
C ILE A 274 -8.47 -8.20 4.26
N GLY A 275 -8.16 -7.02 3.68
CA GLY A 275 -7.35 -6.92 2.46
C GLY A 275 -8.08 -7.41 1.19
N HIS A 276 -7.49 -7.15 0.02
CA HIS A 276 -8.14 -7.43 -1.27
C HIS A 276 -8.06 -8.90 -1.71
N SER A 277 -7.24 -9.72 -1.06
CA SER A 277 -7.02 -11.13 -1.43
C SER A 277 -7.85 -12.14 -0.64
N ALA A 278 -8.65 -11.72 0.35
CA ALA A 278 -9.47 -12.59 1.20
C ALA A 278 -10.76 -13.04 0.49
N ARG A 279 -10.61 -13.81 -0.59
CA ARG A 279 -11.68 -14.19 -1.51
C ARG A 279 -12.74 -15.09 -0.88
N ASP A 280 -12.33 -15.96 0.01
CA ASP A 280 -13.21 -16.77 0.85
C ASP A 280 -14.07 -15.90 1.79
N THR A 281 -13.47 -14.88 2.39
CA THR A 281 -14.21 -13.93 3.22
C THR A 281 -15.21 -13.11 2.40
N PHE A 282 -14.90 -12.69 1.17
CA PHE A 282 -15.91 -12.06 0.30
C PHE A 282 -17.06 -13.01 -0.01
N GLY A 283 -16.78 -14.30 -0.22
CA GLY A 283 -17.82 -15.33 -0.36
C GLY A 283 -18.70 -15.43 0.89
N LEU A 284 -18.10 -15.48 2.07
CA LEU A 284 -18.80 -15.46 3.36
C LEU A 284 -19.70 -14.22 3.51
N LEU A 285 -19.17 -13.03 3.22
CA LEU A 285 -19.93 -11.78 3.32
C LEU A 285 -21.13 -11.77 2.37
N ASN A 286 -20.97 -12.30 1.16
CA ASN A 286 -22.05 -12.43 0.20
C ASN A 286 -23.14 -13.41 0.67
N LEU A 287 -22.75 -14.55 1.25
CA LEU A 287 -23.68 -15.53 1.84
C LEU A 287 -24.39 -15.00 3.10
N SER A 288 -23.80 -14.01 3.77
CA SER A 288 -24.35 -13.37 4.96
C SER A 288 -25.20 -12.12 4.62
N ASP A 289 -25.56 -11.91 3.35
CA ASP A 289 -26.36 -10.78 2.84
C ASP A 289 -25.79 -9.39 3.20
N ILE A 290 -24.47 -9.30 3.39
CA ILE A 290 -23.79 -8.03 3.60
C ILE A 290 -23.71 -7.31 2.25
N LYS A 291 -24.24 -6.10 2.18
CA LYS A 291 -24.34 -5.34 0.93
C LYS A 291 -22.97 -5.02 0.35
N MET A 292 -22.75 -5.47 -0.87
CA MET A 292 -21.53 -5.26 -1.65
C MET A 292 -21.86 -4.91 -3.09
N GLU A 293 -20.91 -4.30 -3.79
CA GLU A 293 -20.99 -4.02 -5.23
C GLU A 293 -19.71 -4.42 -5.97
N PRO A 294 -19.79 -4.83 -7.25
CA PRO A 294 -18.62 -5.07 -8.07
C PRO A 294 -17.88 -3.75 -8.33
N LYS A 295 -16.56 -3.80 -8.38
CA LYS A 295 -15.71 -2.62 -8.53
C LYS A 295 -14.72 -2.79 -9.67
N PRO A 296 -14.50 -1.77 -10.54
CA PRO A 296 -13.41 -1.78 -11.51
C PRO A 296 -12.05 -1.94 -10.83
N PHE A 297 -11.13 -2.65 -11.51
CA PHE A 297 -9.74 -2.80 -11.10
C PHE A 297 -8.83 -2.82 -12.35
N ALA A 298 -7.60 -3.28 -12.25
CA ALA A 298 -6.73 -3.38 -13.39
C ALA A 298 -5.91 -4.68 -13.34
N VAL A 299 -5.57 -5.22 -14.50
CA VAL A 299 -4.78 -6.44 -14.65
C VAL A 299 -3.71 -6.27 -15.72
N GLY A 300 -2.65 -7.04 -15.63
CA GLY A 300 -1.58 -6.99 -16.63
C GLY A 300 -0.35 -7.78 -16.24
N VAL A 301 0.81 -7.27 -16.63
CA VAL A 301 2.11 -7.92 -16.47
C VAL A 301 3.05 -7.09 -15.62
N ARG A 302 4.05 -7.72 -15.00
CA ARG A 302 5.27 -7.05 -14.54
C ARG A 302 6.24 -6.92 -15.71
N VAL A 303 6.86 -5.75 -15.83
CA VAL A 303 7.89 -5.47 -16.84
C VAL A 303 9.18 -5.12 -16.14
N GLU A 304 10.27 -5.80 -16.49
CA GLU A 304 11.61 -5.52 -15.97
C GLU A 304 12.49 -4.83 -17.01
N HIS A 305 13.26 -3.85 -16.54
CA HIS A 305 14.30 -3.16 -17.29
C HIS A 305 15.55 -2.99 -16.44
N PRO A 306 16.75 -2.82 -17.02
CA PRO A 306 17.94 -2.43 -16.26
C PRO A 306 17.68 -1.14 -15.48
N GLN A 307 18.02 -1.10 -14.19
CA GLN A 307 17.86 0.12 -13.38
C GLN A 307 18.67 1.28 -13.95
N ASP A 308 19.87 1.02 -14.44
CA ASP A 308 20.75 2.03 -15.04
C ASP A 308 20.11 2.73 -16.25
N MET A 309 19.36 1.99 -17.08
CA MET A 309 18.60 2.57 -18.20
C MET A 309 17.53 3.55 -17.68
N ILE A 310 16.88 3.22 -16.59
CA ILE A 310 15.88 4.10 -15.97
C ILE A 310 16.56 5.31 -15.33
N ASP A 311 17.68 5.11 -14.63
CA ASP A 311 18.46 6.19 -14.01
C ASP A 311 18.95 7.19 -15.08
N GLU A 312 19.53 6.71 -16.16
CA GLU A 312 19.97 7.54 -17.28
C GLU A 312 18.77 8.30 -17.91
N SER A 313 17.65 7.60 -18.10
CA SER A 313 16.44 8.22 -18.63
C SER A 313 15.88 9.32 -17.72
N GLN A 314 15.95 9.17 -16.40
CA GLN A 314 15.37 10.12 -15.46
C GLN A 314 16.35 11.24 -15.05
N TYR A 315 17.63 10.95 -14.92
CA TYR A 315 18.65 11.85 -14.38
C TYR A 315 19.64 12.38 -15.43
N GLY A 316 19.78 11.68 -16.55
CA GLY A 316 20.78 11.95 -17.59
C GLY A 316 22.06 11.17 -17.40
N LYS A 317 22.88 11.15 -18.44
CA LYS A 317 24.22 10.53 -18.39
C LYS A 317 25.08 11.24 -17.34
N ASN A 318 25.90 10.48 -16.63
CA ASN A 318 26.82 11.01 -15.60
C ASN A 318 26.11 11.66 -14.40
N ALA A 319 24.91 11.25 -14.06
CA ALA A 319 24.24 11.67 -12.82
C ALA A 319 25.05 11.19 -11.59
N PRO A 320 25.09 11.98 -10.49
CA PRO A 320 25.79 11.56 -9.27
C PRO A 320 25.26 10.23 -8.72
N GLU A 321 26.17 9.32 -8.35
CA GLU A 321 25.82 8.01 -7.74
C GLU A 321 25.07 8.15 -6.40
N SER A 322 25.16 9.31 -5.76
CA SER A 322 24.43 9.60 -4.51
C SER A 322 22.93 9.79 -4.70
N LEU A 323 22.43 9.82 -5.93
CA LEU A 323 20.99 9.89 -6.20
C LEU A 323 20.32 8.55 -5.90
N PRO A 324 19.08 8.56 -5.40
CA PRO A 324 18.32 7.32 -5.21
C PRO A 324 18.01 6.68 -6.58
N ALA A 325 17.87 5.35 -6.60
CA ALA A 325 17.42 4.63 -7.78
C ALA A 325 16.14 5.29 -8.36
N ALA A 326 16.16 5.59 -9.65
CA ALA A 326 15.11 6.39 -10.29
C ALA A 326 13.80 5.61 -10.39
N ALA A 327 12.70 6.33 -10.17
CA ALA A 327 11.36 5.83 -10.33
C ALA A 327 10.60 6.59 -11.40
N TYR A 328 9.68 5.91 -12.07
CA TYR A 328 8.81 6.49 -13.09
C TYR A 328 7.34 6.21 -12.83
N LYS A 329 6.48 7.00 -13.46
CA LYS A 329 5.04 6.76 -13.56
C LYS A 329 4.62 7.10 -14.99
N LEU A 330 4.07 6.12 -15.71
CA LEU A 330 3.67 6.24 -17.09
C LEU A 330 2.18 5.96 -17.24
N THR A 331 1.54 6.68 -18.13
CA THR A 331 0.14 6.47 -18.51
C THR A 331 0.01 6.62 -20.02
N ALA A 332 -0.83 5.81 -20.63
CA ALA A 332 -1.22 5.91 -22.02
C ALA A 332 -2.71 5.63 -22.15
N LYS A 333 -3.28 6.05 -23.27
CA LYS A 333 -4.62 5.69 -23.70
C LYS A 333 -4.49 4.90 -25.00
N THR A 334 -5.12 3.74 -25.10
CA THR A 334 -5.11 2.92 -26.31
C THR A 334 -5.97 3.55 -27.40
N LYS A 335 -5.87 3.05 -28.62
CA LYS A 335 -6.73 3.47 -29.73
C LYS A 335 -8.21 3.26 -29.44
N GLU A 336 -8.54 2.20 -28.71
CA GLU A 336 -9.89 1.86 -28.27
C GLU A 336 -10.35 2.67 -27.04
N GLY A 337 -9.50 3.59 -26.54
CA GLY A 337 -9.83 4.49 -25.43
C GLY A 337 -9.55 3.92 -24.04
N ARG A 338 -9.05 2.68 -23.88
CA ARG A 338 -8.70 2.10 -22.56
C ARG A 338 -7.45 2.72 -21.98
N GLY A 339 -7.45 2.90 -20.66
CA GLY A 339 -6.28 3.36 -19.91
C GLY A 339 -5.28 2.22 -19.71
N VAL A 340 -4.00 2.48 -20.03
CA VAL A 340 -2.86 1.62 -19.68
C VAL A 340 -1.89 2.46 -18.86
N TYR A 341 -1.44 1.93 -17.73
CA TYR A 341 -0.56 2.69 -16.84
C TYR A 341 0.38 1.79 -16.05
N THR A 342 1.49 2.39 -15.61
CA THR A 342 2.41 1.72 -14.70
C THR A 342 1.92 1.84 -13.26
N PHE A 343 2.02 0.75 -12.52
CA PHE A 343 1.60 0.69 -11.13
C PHE A 343 2.68 0.02 -10.28
N CYS A 344 2.77 0.40 -9.01
CA CYS A 344 3.71 -0.18 -8.04
C CYS A 344 5.12 -0.41 -8.63
N MET A 345 5.70 0.63 -9.28
CA MET A 345 7.06 0.56 -9.81
C MET A 345 8.06 0.42 -8.67
N CYS A 346 8.95 -0.56 -8.75
CA CYS A 346 9.93 -0.95 -7.75
C CYS A 346 11.35 -0.71 -8.29
N PRO A 347 11.98 0.43 -7.97
CA PRO A 347 13.36 0.69 -8.35
C PRO A 347 14.29 -0.30 -7.69
N GLY A 348 15.28 -0.83 -8.43
CA GLY A 348 16.24 -1.79 -7.91
C GLY A 348 15.57 -2.95 -7.17
N GLY A 349 14.42 -3.43 -7.67
CA GLY A 349 13.55 -4.37 -7.00
C GLY A 349 13.45 -5.73 -7.69
N TYR A 350 12.58 -6.56 -7.16
CA TYR A 350 12.35 -7.94 -7.60
C TYR A 350 10.89 -8.14 -7.98
N VAL A 351 10.64 -8.93 -9.02
CA VAL A 351 9.34 -9.55 -9.22
C VAL A 351 9.20 -10.71 -8.23
N VAL A 352 8.04 -10.86 -7.61
CA VAL A 352 7.83 -11.91 -6.60
C VAL A 352 6.63 -12.76 -6.93
N ASN A 353 6.71 -14.07 -6.65
CA ASN A 353 5.54 -14.91 -6.62
C ASN A 353 4.69 -14.51 -5.41
N ALA A 354 3.50 -13.96 -5.68
CA ALA A 354 2.57 -13.43 -4.69
C ALA A 354 1.27 -14.24 -4.61
N SER A 355 1.32 -15.50 -5.00
CA SER A 355 0.20 -16.44 -4.92
C SER A 355 -0.29 -16.61 -3.49
N SER A 356 -1.59 -16.88 -3.32
CA SER A 356 -2.21 -17.19 -2.04
C SER A 356 -3.31 -18.26 -2.12
N GLU A 357 -3.56 -18.79 -3.31
CA GLU A 357 -4.45 -19.93 -3.54
C GLU A 357 -3.67 -21.01 -4.29
N GLU A 358 -3.89 -22.27 -3.96
CA GLU A 358 -3.24 -23.39 -4.62
C GLU A 358 -3.61 -23.46 -6.12
N ASN A 359 -2.66 -23.88 -6.94
CA ASN A 359 -2.79 -23.98 -8.40
C ASN A 359 -3.15 -22.66 -9.10
N ARG A 360 -2.90 -21.52 -8.46
CA ARG A 360 -3.08 -20.17 -8.99
C ARG A 360 -1.80 -19.37 -8.85
N LEU A 361 -1.48 -18.60 -9.86
CA LEU A 361 -0.24 -17.83 -9.85
C LEU A 361 -0.51 -16.35 -10.05
N ALA A 362 -0.08 -15.54 -9.09
CA ALA A 362 -0.06 -14.09 -9.19
C ALA A 362 1.36 -13.57 -8.93
N VAL A 363 1.73 -12.48 -9.60
CA VAL A 363 2.99 -11.78 -9.35
C VAL A 363 2.75 -10.42 -8.74
N ASN A 364 3.76 -9.94 -8.00
CA ASN A 364 3.83 -8.56 -7.54
C ASN A 364 5.29 -8.10 -7.60
N GLY A 365 5.60 -6.87 -7.16
CA GLY A 365 6.95 -6.37 -7.06
C GLY A 365 7.28 -5.91 -5.65
N MET A 366 8.54 -6.07 -5.26
CA MET A 366 9.06 -5.60 -4.00
C MET A 366 10.43 -4.94 -4.15
N SER A 367 10.81 -4.09 -3.20
CA SER A 367 12.17 -3.59 -3.05
C SER A 367 12.59 -3.62 -1.58
N TYR A 368 13.87 -3.82 -1.35
CA TYR A 368 14.49 -3.54 -0.07
C TYR A 368 14.73 -2.02 0.09
N SER A 369 15.04 -1.59 1.30
CA SER A 369 15.30 -0.18 1.61
C SER A 369 16.43 0.43 0.76
N GLY A 370 17.46 -0.36 0.44
CA GLY A 370 18.60 0.05 -0.38
C GLY A 370 18.31 0.20 -1.87
N ARG A 371 17.24 -0.43 -2.41
CA ARG A 371 16.89 -0.40 -3.85
C ARG A 371 18.08 -0.66 -4.79
N ASN A 372 18.93 -1.62 -4.45
CA ASN A 372 20.22 -1.91 -5.10
C ASN A 372 20.18 -3.12 -6.05
N GLY A 373 18.99 -3.57 -6.43
CA GLY A 373 18.83 -4.60 -7.47
C GLY A 373 19.21 -4.07 -8.85
N LYS A 374 19.64 -4.97 -9.74
CA LYS A 374 20.05 -4.64 -11.10
C LYS A 374 18.90 -4.15 -11.98
N ASN A 375 17.68 -4.66 -11.73
CA ASN A 375 16.50 -4.33 -12.50
C ASN A 375 15.56 -3.40 -11.73
N ALA A 376 14.95 -2.48 -12.48
CA ALA A 376 13.72 -1.82 -12.12
C ALA A 376 12.54 -2.67 -12.62
N ASN A 377 11.46 -2.80 -11.86
CA ASN A 377 10.26 -3.42 -12.39
C ASN A 377 9.01 -2.60 -12.06
N SER A 378 7.97 -2.73 -12.87
CA SER A 378 6.64 -2.18 -12.59
C SER A 378 5.55 -3.05 -13.18
N ALA A 379 4.39 -3.05 -12.57
CA ALA A 379 3.20 -3.50 -13.28
C ALA A 379 2.90 -2.55 -14.44
N VAL A 380 2.55 -3.11 -15.59
CA VAL A 380 1.85 -2.43 -16.68
C VAL A 380 0.47 -3.05 -16.77
N ILE A 381 -0.55 -2.26 -16.49
CA ILE A 381 -1.91 -2.76 -16.25
C ILE A 381 -2.94 -2.00 -17.07
N VAL A 382 -4.00 -2.72 -17.42
CA VAL A 382 -5.16 -2.26 -18.19
C VAL A 382 -6.36 -2.23 -17.26
N THR A 383 -7.12 -1.15 -17.27
CA THR A 383 -8.36 -1.05 -16.50
C THR A 383 -9.41 -2.01 -17.07
N VAL A 384 -10.04 -2.77 -16.17
CA VAL A 384 -11.19 -3.63 -16.44
C VAL A 384 -12.35 -3.25 -15.54
N SER A 385 -13.57 -3.41 -16.05
CA SER A 385 -14.80 -3.05 -15.37
C SER A 385 -15.76 -4.25 -15.31
N PRO A 386 -16.85 -4.20 -14.54
CA PRO A 386 -17.81 -5.30 -14.44
C PRO A 386 -18.36 -5.79 -15.77
N GLU A 387 -18.38 -4.92 -16.79
CA GLU A 387 -18.81 -5.28 -18.15
C GLU A 387 -17.81 -6.23 -18.85
N ASP A 388 -16.54 -6.18 -18.47
CA ASP A 388 -15.48 -7.04 -19.02
C ASP A 388 -15.42 -8.42 -18.36
N PHE A 389 -16.06 -8.61 -17.19
CA PHE A 389 -15.98 -9.87 -16.46
C PHE A 389 -16.81 -10.94 -17.15
N PRO A 390 -16.28 -12.15 -17.40
CA PRO A 390 -17.03 -13.27 -17.97
C PRO A 390 -18.24 -13.63 -17.11
N GLU A 391 -18.05 -13.74 -15.81
CA GLU A 391 -19.11 -13.96 -14.84
C GLU A 391 -19.66 -12.62 -14.35
N LYS A 392 -21.00 -12.51 -14.30
CA LYS A 392 -21.67 -11.30 -13.81
C LYS A 392 -21.97 -11.43 -12.31
N GLY A 393 -22.30 -10.32 -11.69
CA GLY A 393 -22.63 -10.25 -10.26
C GLY A 393 -21.50 -9.72 -9.39
N ILE A 394 -21.74 -9.72 -8.08
CA ILE A 394 -20.87 -9.08 -7.08
C ILE A 394 -19.45 -9.68 -7.09
N LEU A 395 -19.34 -11.00 -7.22
CA LEU A 395 -18.07 -11.72 -7.18
C LEU A 395 -17.44 -11.96 -8.56
N GLY A 396 -18.03 -11.44 -9.64
CA GLY A 396 -17.54 -11.66 -11.02
C GLY A 396 -16.10 -11.19 -11.23
N GLY A 397 -15.68 -10.10 -10.56
CA GLY A 397 -14.30 -9.63 -10.59
C GLY A 397 -13.32 -10.60 -9.92
N LEU A 398 -13.72 -11.28 -8.85
CA LEU A 398 -12.91 -12.34 -8.20
C LEU A 398 -12.77 -13.55 -9.11
N ALA A 399 -13.86 -13.97 -9.76
CA ALA A 399 -13.83 -15.06 -10.74
C ALA A 399 -12.89 -14.74 -11.90
N PHE A 400 -12.93 -13.52 -12.43
CA PHE A 400 -12.04 -13.08 -13.48
C PHE A 400 -10.56 -13.07 -13.05
N GLN A 401 -10.24 -12.60 -11.83
CA GLN A 401 -8.87 -12.69 -11.32
C GLN A 401 -8.41 -14.15 -11.23
N ARG A 402 -9.25 -15.06 -10.72
CA ARG A 402 -8.95 -16.49 -10.64
C ARG A 402 -8.69 -17.11 -12.02
N GLN A 403 -9.52 -16.80 -13.00
CA GLN A 403 -9.33 -17.28 -14.38
C GLN A 403 -7.94 -16.90 -14.93
N LEU A 404 -7.50 -15.65 -14.72
CA LEU A 404 -6.17 -15.20 -15.15
C LEU A 404 -5.05 -15.89 -14.38
N GLU A 405 -5.24 -16.11 -13.07
CA GLU A 405 -4.26 -16.77 -12.21
C GLU A 405 -4.16 -18.27 -12.50
N ASP A 406 -5.27 -18.94 -12.85
CA ASP A 406 -5.31 -20.33 -13.32
C ASP A 406 -4.53 -20.46 -14.66
N ALA A 407 -4.77 -19.55 -15.61
CA ALA A 407 -4.05 -19.51 -16.87
C ALA A 407 -2.54 -19.26 -16.68
N ALA A 408 -2.17 -18.36 -15.77
CA ALA A 408 -0.77 -18.09 -15.44
C ALA A 408 -0.08 -19.29 -14.78
N PHE A 409 -0.78 -20.00 -13.91
CA PHE A 409 -0.27 -21.22 -13.28
C PHE A 409 -0.02 -22.33 -14.30
N ALA A 410 -0.97 -22.53 -15.21
CA ALA A 410 -0.86 -23.52 -16.28
C ALA A 410 0.30 -23.19 -17.25
N GLU A 411 0.39 -21.93 -17.72
CA GLU A 411 1.46 -21.48 -18.62
C GLU A 411 2.85 -21.61 -17.98
N GLY A 412 2.97 -21.25 -16.71
CA GLY A 412 4.21 -21.33 -15.94
C GLY A 412 4.53 -22.72 -15.40
N GLN A 413 3.61 -23.70 -15.51
CA GLN A 413 3.73 -25.03 -14.89
C GLN A 413 4.03 -24.92 -13.38
N GLY A 414 3.29 -24.05 -12.69
CA GLY A 414 3.46 -23.74 -11.27
C GLY A 414 4.59 -22.74 -10.95
N LYS A 415 5.35 -22.27 -11.95
CA LYS A 415 6.41 -21.27 -11.84
C LYS A 415 5.93 -19.94 -12.44
N ILE A 416 6.62 -18.84 -12.15
CA ILE A 416 6.32 -17.54 -12.76
C ILE A 416 6.52 -17.63 -14.29
N PRO A 417 5.49 -17.50 -15.13
CA PRO A 417 5.67 -17.48 -16.59
C PRO A 417 6.34 -16.16 -17.02
N VAL A 418 7.32 -16.28 -17.90
CA VAL A 418 8.17 -15.19 -18.38
C VAL A 418 8.23 -15.18 -19.90
N GLN A 419 8.15 -13.99 -20.50
CA GLN A 419 8.23 -13.80 -21.94
C GLN A 419 8.99 -12.51 -22.27
N LEU A 420 9.74 -12.47 -23.36
CA LEU A 420 10.32 -11.24 -23.89
C LEU A 420 9.26 -10.42 -24.62
N PHE A 421 9.33 -9.10 -24.54
CA PHE A 421 8.32 -8.23 -25.16
C PHE A 421 8.28 -8.40 -26.70
N GLY A 422 9.41 -8.64 -27.37
CA GLY A 422 9.45 -8.92 -28.79
C GLY A 422 8.66 -10.17 -29.20
N ASP A 423 8.70 -11.22 -28.37
CA ASP A 423 7.95 -12.46 -28.58
C ASP A 423 6.48 -12.30 -28.18
N PHE A 424 6.20 -11.51 -27.13
CA PHE A 424 4.84 -11.14 -26.76
C PHE A 424 4.10 -10.44 -27.91
N LYS A 425 4.75 -9.52 -28.63
CA LYS A 425 4.19 -8.87 -29.83
C LYS A 425 3.87 -9.87 -30.94
N LYS A 426 4.69 -10.89 -31.11
CA LYS A 426 4.53 -11.94 -32.14
C LYS A 426 3.57 -13.05 -31.70
N ASN A 427 3.15 -13.06 -30.44
CA ASN A 427 2.38 -14.15 -29.82
C ASN A 427 3.06 -15.51 -29.92
N VAL A 428 4.37 -15.57 -29.64
CA VAL A 428 5.15 -16.81 -29.62
C VAL A 428 5.85 -16.96 -28.26
N PRO A 429 6.02 -18.18 -27.76
CA PRO A 429 6.71 -18.38 -26.48
C PRO A 429 8.19 -17.97 -26.59
N SER A 430 8.72 -17.39 -25.50
CA SER A 430 10.16 -17.21 -25.34
C SER A 430 10.80 -18.48 -24.80
N SER A 431 12.09 -18.69 -25.10
CA SER A 431 12.86 -19.86 -24.64
C SER A 431 14.08 -19.50 -23.77
N SER A 432 14.53 -18.25 -23.82
CA SER A 432 15.73 -17.79 -23.11
C SER A 432 15.73 -16.28 -22.89
N ALA A 433 16.58 -15.80 -21.99
CA ALA A 433 16.80 -14.38 -21.76
C ALA A 433 17.49 -13.72 -22.97
N GLY A 434 17.20 -12.41 -23.15
CA GLY A 434 18.01 -11.50 -23.95
C GLY A 434 19.15 -10.91 -23.12
N ALA A 435 19.44 -9.63 -23.28
CA ALA A 435 20.45 -8.93 -22.49
C ALA A 435 20.00 -8.68 -21.02
N ILE A 436 18.71 -8.81 -20.74
CA ILE A 436 18.13 -8.60 -19.41
C ILE A 436 17.83 -9.96 -18.77
N ALA A 437 18.56 -10.29 -17.70
CA ALA A 437 18.24 -11.47 -16.90
C ALA A 437 17.07 -11.16 -15.95
N PRO A 438 16.06 -12.05 -15.85
CA PRO A 438 14.97 -11.88 -14.89
C PRO A 438 15.48 -11.79 -13.44
N GLN A 439 14.93 -10.87 -12.65
CA GLN A 439 15.28 -10.68 -11.25
C GLN A 439 14.07 -10.97 -10.36
N MET A 440 13.89 -12.23 -9.97
CA MET A 440 12.66 -12.72 -9.36
C MET A 440 12.90 -13.42 -8.02
N LYS A 441 11.86 -13.42 -7.17
CA LYS A 441 11.72 -14.27 -5.99
C LYS A 441 10.65 -15.34 -6.28
N GLY A 442 11.07 -16.59 -6.28
CA GLY A 442 10.33 -17.74 -6.79
C GLY A 442 10.92 -18.26 -8.11
N ALA A 443 10.68 -19.53 -8.41
CA ALA A 443 11.09 -20.14 -9.67
C ALA A 443 10.27 -19.52 -10.84
N TYR A 444 10.91 -19.40 -11.99
CA TYR A 444 10.26 -18.93 -13.22
C TYR A 444 10.49 -19.92 -14.37
N SER A 445 9.66 -19.81 -15.41
CA SER A 445 9.80 -20.58 -16.66
C SER A 445 9.51 -19.67 -17.86
N TRP A 446 10.25 -19.90 -18.94
CA TRP A 446 9.99 -19.23 -20.21
C TRP A 446 8.72 -19.81 -20.84
N GLY A 447 7.88 -18.96 -21.45
CA GLY A 447 6.62 -19.35 -22.04
C GLY A 447 5.95 -18.20 -22.78
N ASN A 448 4.64 -18.28 -22.97
CA ASN A 448 3.81 -17.29 -23.66
C ASN A 448 2.90 -16.53 -22.68
N VAL A 449 3.42 -15.52 -22.01
CA VAL A 449 2.64 -14.67 -21.08
C VAL A 449 1.44 -14.01 -21.76
N ARG A 450 1.49 -13.76 -23.09
CA ARG A 450 0.36 -13.21 -23.85
C ARG A 450 -0.87 -14.11 -23.78
N SER A 451 -0.70 -15.43 -23.81
CA SER A 451 -1.79 -16.41 -23.81
C SER A 451 -2.65 -16.41 -22.54
N ILE A 452 -2.12 -15.85 -21.44
CA ILE A 452 -2.83 -15.69 -20.15
C ILE A 452 -4.05 -14.77 -20.30
N PHE A 453 -3.97 -13.80 -21.22
CA PHE A 453 -4.94 -12.71 -21.31
C PHE A 453 -5.96 -12.89 -22.43
N PRO A 454 -7.21 -12.45 -22.23
CA PRO A 454 -8.10 -12.15 -23.34
C PRO A 454 -7.42 -11.21 -24.34
N GLU A 455 -7.65 -11.43 -25.64
CA GLU A 455 -6.93 -10.72 -26.71
C GLU A 455 -7.02 -9.19 -26.61
N PHE A 456 -8.15 -8.64 -26.15
CA PHE A 456 -8.28 -7.20 -25.99
C PHE A 456 -7.32 -6.62 -24.92
N ILE A 457 -7.06 -7.37 -23.83
CA ILE A 457 -6.10 -6.96 -22.79
C ILE A 457 -4.68 -7.08 -23.34
N ALA A 458 -4.35 -8.19 -24.00
CA ALA A 458 -3.03 -8.41 -24.59
C ALA A 458 -2.65 -7.30 -25.58
N ARG A 459 -3.58 -6.91 -26.47
CA ARG A 459 -3.39 -5.77 -27.39
C ARG A 459 -3.23 -4.44 -26.66
N CYS A 460 -3.99 -4.20 -25.62
CA CYS A 460 -3.84 -2.98 -24.81
C CYS A 460 -2.47 -2.90 -24.14
N LEU A 461 -1.97 -4.01 -23.59
CA LEU A 461 -0.63 -4.09 -22.99
C LEU A 461 0.46 -3.81 -24.03
N GLU A 462 0.40 -4.45 -25.19
CA GLU A 462 1.33 -4.23 -26.30
C GLU A 462 1.37 -2.77 -26.73
N GLU A 463 0.20 -2.17 -26.98
CA GLU A 463 0.10 -0.76 -27.38
C GLU A 463 0.59 0.18 -26.27
N GLY A 464 0.27 -0.12 -25.02
CA GLY A 464 0.69 0.67 -23.86
C GLY A 464 2.21 0.68 -23.70
N ILE A 465 2.85 -0.49 -23.71
CA ILE A 465 4.31 -0.63 -23.58
C ILE A 465 5.00 0.08 -24.75
N THR A 466 4.52 -0.09 -25.98
CA THR A 466 5.06 0.62 -27.16
C THR A 466 4.95 2.14 -27.02
N LYS A 467 3.83 2.65 -26.49
CA LYS A 467 3.67 4.09 -26.23
C LYS A 467 4.59 4.61 -25.10
N PHE A 468 4.93 3.75 -24.15
CA PHE A 468 5.88 4.10 -23.08
C PHE A 468 7.30 4.23 -23.59
N GLY A 469 7.70 3.52 -24.64
CA GLY A 469 8.99 3.69 -25.33
C GLY A 469 9.22 5.11 -25.85
N LYS A 470 8.15 5.84 -26.23
CA LYS A 470 8.23 7.25 -26.59
C LYS A 470 8.52 8.18 -25.42
N LYS A 471 8.28 7.75 -24.17
CA LYS A 471 8.50 8.55 -22.95
C LYS A 471 9.80 8.18 -22.24
N ILE A 472 10.16 6.90 -22.26
CA ILE A 472 11.42 6.37 -21.75
C ILE A 472 12.05 5.57 -22.88
N PRO A 473 13.09 6.09 -23.55
CA PRO A 473 13.78 5.38 -24.62
C PRO A 473 14.22 3.98 -24.18
N GLY A 474 13.89 2.96 -24.96
CA GLY A 474 14.18 1.58 -24.65
C GLY A 474 13.17 0.89 -23.71
N TYR A 475 12.08 1.54 -23.31
CA TYR A 475 11.04 0.89 -22.51
C TYR A 475 10.34 -0.25 -23.28
N ASP A 476 10.19 -0.11 -24.58
CA ASP A 476 9.57 -1.06 -25.53
C ASP A 476 10.59 -1.94 -26.28
N ARG A 477 11.80 -2.07 -25.70
CA ARG A 477 12.84 -2.95 -26.26
C ARG A 477 12.37 -4.40 -26.33
N ASP A 478 12.79 -5.12 -27.35
CA ASP A 478 12.33 -6.48 -27.62
C ASP A 478 12.70 -7.47 -26.52
N ASP A 479 13.80 -7.24 -25.81
CA ASP A 479 14.29 -8.07 -24.71
C ASP A 479 13.85 -7.57 -23.29
N ALA A 480 12.91 -6.62 -23.20
CA ALA A 480 12.24 -6.32 -21.95
C ALA A 480 11.51 -7.58 -21.43
N VAL A 481 11.69 -7.86 -20.14
CA VAL A 481 11.18 -9.10 -19.53
C VAL A 481 9.78 -8.87 -18.99
N LEU A 482 8.80 -9.61 -19.51
CA LEU A 482 7.43 -9.62 -19.03
C LEU A 482 7.18 -10.85 -18.17
N SER A 483 6.45 -10.68 -17.07
CA SER A 483 6.00 -11.80 -16.22
C SER A 483 4.54 -11.62 -15.83
N GLY A 484 3.80 -12.71 -15.70
CA GLY A 484 2.35 -12.69 -15.45
C GLY A 484 1.95 -13.64 -14.31
N VAL A 485 0.78 -13.39 -13.75
CA VAL A 485 -0.14 -12.26 -13.98
C VAL A 485 -0.15 -11.29 -12.79
N GLU A 486 -0.13 -10.00 -13.05
CA GLU A 486 -0.47 -8.99 -12.03
C GLU A 486 -2.00 -8.81 -12.04
N SER A 487 -2.70 -9.54 -11.19
CA SER A 487 -4.17 -9.59 -11.11
C SER A 487 -4.73 -8.83 -9.90
N ARG A 488 -3.90 -8.58 -8.88
CA ARG A 488 -4.33 -8.12 -7.55
C ARG A 488 -3.93 -6.68 -7.27
N THR A 489 -4.27 -5.78 -8.19
CA THR A 489 -3.90 -4.35 -8.09
C THR A 489 -4.78 -3.56 -7.12
N SER A 490 -6.02 -4.00 -6.91
CA SER A 490 -6.97 -3.46 -5.93
C SER A 490 -8.13 -4.44 -5.71
N SER A 491 -8.96 -4.20 -4.70
CA SER A 491 -10.16 -5.00 -4.47
C SER A 491 -11.12 -4.93 -5.66
N PRO A 492 -11.61 -6.05 -6.18
CA PRO A 492 -12.63 -6.09 -7.23
C PRO A 492 -14.06 -5.92 -6.68
N VAL A 493 -14.19 -5.77 -5.36
CA VAL A 493 -15.46 -5.62 -4.65
C VAL A 493 -15.38 -4.40 -3.74
N ARG A 494 -16.51 -3.72 -3.56
CA ARG A 494 -16.70 -2.73 -2.50
C ARG A 494 -17.76 -3.24 -1.53
N ILE A 495 -17.40 -3.28 -0.23
CA ILE A 495 -18.34 -3.54 0.85
C ILE A 495 -18.97 -2.20 1.22
N LEU A 496 -20.29 -2.06 1.05
CA LEU A 496 -20.95 -0.79 1.26
C LEU A 496 -20.96 -0.39 2.74
N ARG A 497 -20.79 0.89 3.02
CA ARG A 497 -20.86 1.47 4.36
C ARG A 497 -21.56 2.81 4.32
N ASP A 498 -22.32 3.10 5.36
CA ASP A 498 -23.06 4.34 5.54
C ASP A 498 -22.15 5.51 5.98
N GLU A 499 -22.74 6.67 6.29
CA GLU A 499 -22.01 7.86 6.76
C GLU A 499 -21.32 7.64 8.11
N THR A 500 -21.83 6.70 8.93
CA THR A 500 -21.22 6.27 10.19
C THR A 500 -20.14 5.20 10.01
N LEU A 501 -19.81 4.86 8.77
CA LEU A 501 -18.87 3.84 8.32
C LEU A 501 -19.29 2.40 8.67
N GLN A 502 -20.55 2.16 9.03
CA GLN A 502 -21.10 0.83 9.27
C GLN A 502 -21.63 0.21 7.97
N SER A 503 -21.54 -1.12 7.88
CA SER A 503 -22.17 -1.87 6.78
C SER A 503 -23.69 -1.94 6.95
N SER A 504 -24.36 -2.77 6.12
CA SER A 504 -25.78 -3.14 6.32
C SER A 504 -26.04 -3.90 7.63
N VAL A 505 -25.00 -4.32 8.34
CA VAL A 505 -25.06 -4.92 9.69
C VAL A 505 -24.46 -3.92 10.68
N LYS A 506 -25.27 -3.47 11.66
CA LYS A 506 -24.80 -2.53 12.69
C LYS A 506 -23.70 -3.17 13.55
N GLY A 507 -22.69 -2.37 13.89
CA GLY A 507 -21.49 -2.86 14.58
C GLY A 507 -20.42 -3.46 13.66
N LEU A 508 -20.70 -3.64 12.36
CA LEU A 508 -19.73 -4.15 11.40
C LEU A 508 -19.21 -3.02 10.50
N TYR A 509 -17.89 -2.74 10.56
CA TYR A 509 -17.23 -1.60 9.92
C TYR A 509 -16.30 -2.05 8.79
N PRO A 510 -16.70 -1.92 7.51
CA PRO A 510 -15.80 -2.16 6.38
C PRO A 510 -14.64 -1.16 6.36
N CYS A 511 -13.40 -1.65 6.22
CA CYS A 511 -12.21 -0.83 6.37
C CYS A 511 -11.11 -1.20 5.36
N GLY A 512 -10.44 -0.18 4.85
CA GLY A 512 -9.22 -0.30 4.07
C GLY A 512 -9.41 -0.76 2.63
N GLU A 513 -8.38 -1.40 2.09
CA GLU A 513 -8.32 -1.78 0.68
C GLU A 513 -9.27 -2.92 0.34
N GLY A 514 -9.40 -3.93 1.20
CA GLY A 514 -10.34 -5.03 0.99
C GLY A 514 -11.78 -4.56 0.89
N ALA A 515 -12.16 -3.60 1.71
CA ALA A 515 -13.48 -2.99 1.65
C ALA A 515 -13.67 -2.02 0.46
N GLY A 516 -12.63 -1.75 -0.34
CA GLY A 516 -12.70 -0.93 -1.55
C GLY A 516 -12.54 0.59 -1.32
N TYR A 517 -12.04 1.03 -0.15
CA TYR A 517 -11.89 2.44 0.22
C TYR A 517 -10.44 2.95 0.25
N ALA A 518 -9.47 2.09 0.03
CA ALA A 518 -8.06 2.44 -0.02
C ALA A 518 -7.35 1.70 -1.18
N GLY A 519 -6.14 2.10 -1.50
CA GLY A 519 -5.34 1.49 -2.56
C GLY A 519 -3.84 1.57 -2.28
N GLY A 520 -3.41 1.34 -1.03
CA GLY A 520 -2.02 1.32 -0.62
C GLY A 520 -1.84 1.51 0.87
N ILE A 521 -0.61 1.36 1.37
CA ILE A 521 -0.27 1.32 2.80
C ILE A 521 -0.84 2.53 3.57
N THR A 522 -0.47 3.73 3.16
CA THR A 522 -0.87 4.96 3.88
C THR A 522 -2.38 5.20 3.83
N SER A 523 -3.02 5.04 2.67
CA SER A 523 -4.47 5.25 2.55
C SER A 523 -5.25 4.20 3.35
N ALA A 524 -4.79 2.95 3.41
CA ALA A 524 -5.40 1.92 4.23
C ALA A 524 -5.25 2.21 5.73
N ALA A 525 -4.06 2.64 6.17
CA ALA A 525 -3.81 3.06 7.55
C ALA A 525 -4.66 4.28 7.95
N MET A 526 -4.80 5.28 7.06
CA MET A 526 -5.67 6.44 7.27
C MET A 526 -7.14 6.04 7.43
N ASP A 527 -7.62 5.09 6.62
CA ASP A 527 -8.99 4.58 6.74
C ASP A 527 -9.18 3.80 8.04
N GLY A 528 -8.15 3.06 8.49
CA GLY A 528 -8.12 2.42 9.82
C GLY A 528 -8.28 3.43 10.96
N LEU A 529 -7.53 4.54 10.93
CA LEU A 529 -7.68 5.63 11.90
C LEU A 529 -9.10 6.23 11.85
N LYS A 530 -9.64 6.46 10.63
CA LYS A 530 -10.99 7.00 10.44
C LYS A 530 -12.08 6.08 11.01
N VAL A 531 -11.94 4.77 10.86
CA VAL A 531 -12.88 3.79 11.44
C VAL A 531 -12.76 3.77 12.97
N ALA A 532 -11.55 3.82 13.52
CA ALA A 532 -11.36 3.91 14.96
C ALA A 532 -12.00 5.19 15.56
N GLU A 533 -11.92 6.32 14.85
CA GLU A 533 -12.62 7.56 15.22
C GLU A 533 -14.14 7.35 15.24
N ALA A 534 -14.72 6.73 14.21
CA ALA A 534 -16.15 6.47 14.14
C ALA A 534 -16.64 5.56 15.29
N VAL A 535 -15.86 4.53 15.63
CA VAL A 535 -16.13 3.69 16.80
C VAL A 535 -16.06 4.52 18.08
N SER A 536 -15.05 5.37 18.24
CA SER A 536 -14.86 6.19 19.45
C SER A 536 -15.88 7.32 19.61
N GLN A 537 -16.51 7.76 18.54
CA GLN A 537 -17.61 8.72 18.58
C GLN A 537 -18.93 8.09 19.00
N LYS A 538 -19.09 6.78 18.81
CA LYS A 538 -20.32 6.06 19.15
C LYS A 538 -20.26 5.38 20.50
N TYR A 539 -19.16 4.71 20.82
CA TYR A 539 -19.02 3.82 21.98
C TYR A 539 -18.12 4.42 23.06
N MET A 540 -18.38 4.07 24.31
CA MET A 540 -17.52 4.40 25.47
C MET A 540 -16.30 3.48 25.46
N ALA A 541 -15.14 4.01 25.83
CA ALA A 541 -13.96 3.22 26.09
C ALA A 541 -14.07 2.48 27.45
N PHE A 542 -13.43 1.31 27.58
CA PHE A 542 -13.36 0.58 28.86
C PHE A 542 -12.46 1.27 29.88
N ASP A 543 -11.37 1.86 29.42
CA ASP A 543 -10.43 2.62 30.25
C ASP A 543 -10.59 4.11 29.99
N ASN A 544 -10.52 4.92 31.05
CA ASN A 544 -10.54 6.36 30.87
C ASN A 544 -9.20 6.81 30.25
N PRO A 545 -9.18 7.38 29.03
CA PRO A 545 -7.94 7.76 28.34
C PRO A 545 -7.14 8.88 29.05
N LYS A 546 -7.68 9.46 30.13
CA LYS A 546 -6.97 10.46 30.95
C LYS A 546 -5.90 9.86 31.86
N ASN A 547 -5.83 8.54 31.97
CA ASN A 547 -4.90 7.82 32.84
C ASN A 547 -3.79 7.05 32.08
N VAL A 548 -3.62 7.29 30.80
CA VAL A 548 -2.57 6.66 29.96
C VAL A 548 -1.57 7.71 29.46
#